data_6ad02b53cfcde804322c4c5aeff096f8
#
_entry.id   6ad02b53cfcde804322c4c5aeff096f8
#
_cell.length_a   1.000
_cell.length_b   1.000
_cell.length_c   1.000
_cell.angle_alpha   90.00
_cell.angle_beta   90.00
_cell.angle_gamma   90.00
#
_symmetry.space_group_name_H-M   'P 1'
#
loop_
_entity.id
_entity.type
_entity.pdbx_description
1 polymer ?
#
loop_
_entity_poly.entity_id
_entity_poly.type
_entity_poly.pdbx_seq_one_letter_code
_entity_poly.pdbx_strand_id
1 'polypeptide(L)'
;MDKELIKKLVAQGKAYVLDLRGGRVPYKEGNAAAVDFYCPQDVVLNMPWVKMGRGHINLYLGIELPKGVGLDIRSRSGFTDKGMQVDVAFIGKNETQVGYMTNVRADIDICLGLVDEDYRDNVGALYRVNSDRYMPTKDSKFKLDSDYEYYVFVVKKGTRICQGAFRKVENPDCILGELNMENNRGGGYGHGGTK
;
A
#
# COMPACT_ATOMS: atom_id res chain seq x y z
N MET A 1 0.11 -28.71 7.97
CA MET A 1 -1.04 -28.94 7.06
C MET A 1 -0.52 -29.73 5.86
N ASP A 2 -1.26 -30.72 5.41
CA ASP A 2 -0.87 -31.56 4.27
C ASP A 2 -0.79 -30.73 2.99
N LYS A 3 0.30 -30.90 2.20
CA LYS A 3 0.54 -30.14 0.95
C LYS A 3 -0.55 -30.37 -0.10
N GLU A 4 -1.10 -31.59 -0.18
CA GLU A 4 -2.18 -31.90 -1.12
C GLU A 4 -3.51 -31.22 -0.72
N LEU A 5 -3.79 -31.13 0.60
CA LEU A 5 -4.94 -30.38 1.09
C LEU A 5 -4.82 -28.88 0.77
N ILE A 6 -3.62 -28.29 0.94
CA ILE A 6 -3.35 -26.89 0.60
C ILE A 6 -3.64 -26.66 -0.89
N LYS A 7 -3.05 -27.46 -1.78
CA LYS A 7 -3.26 -27.35 -3.23
C LYS A 7 -4.75 -27.44 -3.60
N LYS A 8 -5.48 -28.38 -2.97
CA LYS A 8 -6.93 -28.53 -3.18
C LYS A 8 -7.71 -27.28 -2.77
N LEU A 9 -7.41 -26.70 -1.61
CA LEU A 9 -8.09 -25.50 -1.13
C LEU A 9 -7.80 -24.28 -2.01
N VAL A 10 -6.55 -24.11 -2.48
CA VAL A 10 -6.16 -23.06 -3.43
C VAL A 10 -6.87 -23.25 -4.76
N ALA A 11 -6.85 -24.44 -5.32
CA ALA A 11 -7.54 -24.74 -6.58
C ALA A 11 -9.07 -24.50 -6.52
N GLN A 12 -9.67 -24.65 -5.35
CA GLN A 12 -11.09 -24.35 -5.11
C GLN A 12 -11.38 -22.87 -4.82
N GLY A 13 -10.38 -22.01 -4.83
CA GLY A 13 -10.54 -20.59 -4.46
C GLY A 13 -10.85 -20.32 -3.00
N LYS A 14 -10.65 -21.33 -2.12
CA LYS A 14 -10.98 -21.25 -0.68
C LYS A 14 -9.82 -20.79 0.19
N ALA A 15 -8.60 -20.79 -0.35
CA ALA A 15 -7.40 -20.39 0.37
C ALA A 15 -6.38 -19.77 -0.60
N TYR A 16 -5.43 -19.05 -0.04
CA TYR A 16 -4.20 -18.62 -0.68
C TYR A 16 -3.02 -19.00 0.21
N VAL A 17 -1.83 -19.11 -0.36
CA VAL A 17 -0.62 -19.45 0.40
C VAL A 17 0.21 -18.20 0.60
N LEU A 18 0.76 -18.04 1.79
CA LEU A 18 1.74 -17.00 2.13
C LEU A 18 3.08 -17.65 2.42
N ASP A 19 4.12 -17.11 1.78
CA ASP A 19 5.52 -17.39 2.08
C ASP A 19 6.10 -16.17 2.82
N LEU A 20 6.30 -16.32 4.14
CA LEU A 20 6.81 -15.23 4.99
C LEU A 20 8.34 -15.17 4.92
N ARG A 21 8.87 -14.26 4.14
CA ARG A 21 10.29 -13.99 3.92
C ARG A 21 10.86 -12.95 4.90
N GLY A 22 10.33 -12.91 6.12
CA GLY A 22 10.58 -11.88 7.13
C GLY A 22 9.43 -10.90 7.32
N GLY A 23 8.38 -11.01 6.52
CA GLY A 23 7.13 -10.24 6.64
C GLY A 23 6.23 -10.77 7.77
N ARG A 24 5.04 -10.21 7.84
CA ARG A 24 4.03 -10.57 8.84
C ARG A 24 2.75 -11.04 8.16
N VAL A 25 2.09 -12.03 8.76
CA VAL A 25 0.75 -12.47 8.32
C VAL A 25 -0.20 -11.27 8.29
N PRO A 26 -0.90 -11.02 7.16
CA PRO A 26 -1.88 -9.96 7.06
C PRO A 26 -3.03 -10.17 8.06
N TYR A 27 -3.55 -9.08 8.60
CA TYR A 27 -4.65 -9.11 9.54
C TYR A 27 -5.98 -8.88 8.85
N LYS A 28 -6.95 -9.73 9.15
CA LYS A 28 -8.35 -9.56 8.73
C LYS A 28 -9.23 -9.36 9.95
N GLU A 29 -9.96 -8.27 9.99
CA GLU A 29 -10.91 -7.98 11.05
C GLU A 29 -12.29 -8.54 10.69
N GLY A 30 -12.71 -9.59 11.38
CA GLY A 30 -14.04 -10.18 11.18
C GLY A 30 -14.36 -10.46 9.70
N ASN A 31 -15.46 -9.89 9.21
CA ASN A 31 -15.93 -10.01 7.82
C ASN A 31 -15.41 -8.89 6.91
N ALA A 32 -14.30 -8.21 7.25
CA ALA A 32 -13.73 -7.16 6.42
C ALA A 32 -13.50 -7.64 4.98
N ALA A 33 -13.75 -6.75 4.01
CA ALA A 33 -13.56 -7.02 2.58
C ALA A 33 -12.09 -7.08 2.16
N ALA A 34 -11.18 -6.58 3.02
CA ALA A 34 -9.75 -6.50 2.77
C ALA A 34 -8.95 -6.99 3.97
N VAL A 35 -7.69 -7.31 3.75
CA VAL A 35 -6.70 -7.65 4.79
C VAL A 35 -5.69 -6.52 4.93
N ASP A 36 -5.28 -6.22 6.17
CA ASP A 36 -4.26 -5.20 6.44
C ASP A 36 -2.85 -5.81 6.36
N PHE A 37 -1.95 -5.13 5.65
CA PHE A 37 -0.53 -5.47 5.59
C PHE A 37 0.28 -4.52 6.47
N TYR A 38 1.35 -5.07 7.05
CA TYR A 38 2.21 -4.38 8.00
C TYR A 38 3.57 -4.05 7.40
N CYS A 39 4.12 -2.92 7.79
CA CYS A 39 5.51 -2.58 7.53
C CYS A 39 6.42 -3.56 8.29
N PRO A 40 7.29 -4.34 7.62
CA PRO A 40 8.07 -5.39 8.27
C PRO A 40 9.28 -4.87 9.05
N GLN A 41 9.78 -3.68 8.70
CA GLN A 41 10.91 -3.00 9.34
C GLN A 41 10.70 -1.48 9.26
N ASP A 42 11.55 -0.70 9.92
CA ASP A 42 11.54 0.76 9.76
C ASP A 42 11.97 1.11 8.33
N VAL A 43 11.20 1.98 7.66
CA VAL A 43 11.44 2.39 6.28
C VAL A 43 11.47 3.90 6.18
N VAL A 44 12.60 4.44 5.72
CA VAL A 44 12.72 5.85 5.33
C VAL A 44 12.08 6.04 3.96
N LEU A 45 11.16 6.98 3.86
CA LEU A 45 10.47 7.25 2.60
C LEU A 45 11.26 8.25 1.74
N ASN A 46 11.16 8.11 0.42
CA ASN A 46 11.62 9.14 -0.49
C ASN A 46 10.76 10.40 -0.30
N MET A 47 11.40 11.51 0.04
CA MET A 47 10.74 12.81 0.16
C MET A 47 10.44 13.39 -1.24
N PRO A 48 9.57 14.41 -1.39
CA PRO A 48 9.20 14.96 -2.70
C PRO A 48 10.36 15.35 -3.60
N TRP A 49 11.48 15.79 -3.02
CA TRP A 49 12.71 16.14 -3.75
C TRP A 49 13.59 14.93 -4.12
N VAL A 50 13.27 13.73 -3.60
CA VAL A 50 13.92 12.47 -3.95
C VAL A 50 12.94 11.62 -4.75
N LYS A 51 13.26 11.30 -6.01
CA LYS A 51 12.40 10.48 -6.91
C LYS A 51 10.94 10.94 -6.95
N MET A 52 10.68 12.25 -6.80
CA MET A 52 9.33 12.84 -6.73
C MET A 52 8.46 12.21 -5.63
N GLY A 53 9.05 11.85 -4.50
CA GLY A 53 8.37 11.22 -3.37
C GLY A 53 7.93 9.77 -3.61
N ARG A 54 8.34 9.12 -4.70
CA ARG A 54 7.86 7.79 -5.08
C ARG A 54 8.79 6.68 -4.62
N GLY A 55 8.19 5.55 -4.22
CA GLY A 55 8.93 4.36 -3.87
C GLY A 55 8.00 3.17 -3.62
N HIS A 56 8.58 2.11 -3.11
CA HIS A 56 7.81 0.96 -2.64
C HIS A 56 8.34 0.49 -1.27
N ILE A 57 7.43 -0.04 -0.47
CA ILE A 57 7.75 -0.72 0.78
C ILE A 57 7.61 -2.21 0.52
N ASN A 58 8.72 -2.95 0.57
CA ASN A 58 8.69 -4.39 0.47
C ASN A 58 8.02 -4.98 1.72
N LEU A 59 7.00 -5.82 1.52
CA LEU A 59 6.28 -6.47 2.62
C LEU A 59 6.97 -7.75 3.10
N TYR A 60 8.06 -8.18 2.42
CA TYR A 60 8.81 -9.40 2.69
C TYR A 60 7.89 -10.63 2.84
N LEU A 61 6.97 -10.77 1.90
CA LEU A 61 6.14 -11.95 1.73
C LEU A 61 5.85 -12.21 0.25
N GLY A 62 5.82 -13.47 -0.12
CA GLY A 62 5.28 -13.95 -1.38
C GLY A 62 3.86 -14.46 -1.19
N ILE A 63 3.07 -14.46 -2.27
CA ILE A 63 1.69 -14.94 -2.24
C ILE A 63 1.41 -15.85 -3.44
N GLU A 64 0.71 -16.95 -3.19
CA GLU A 64 0.15 -17.79 -4.24
C GLU A 64 -1.38 -17.64 -4.19
N LEU A 65 -1.91 -17.02 -5.22
CA LEU A 65 -3.34 -16.76 -5.36
C LEU A 65 -4.04 -17.93 -6.07
N PRO A 66 -5.34 -18.16 -5.79
CA PRO A 66 -6.16 -19.06 -6.58
C PRO A 66 -6.26 -18.61 -8.04
N LYS A 67 -6.44 -19.56 -8.96
CA LYS A 67 -6.67 -19.26 -10.37
C LYS A 67 -7.87 -18.31 -10.56
N GLY A 68 -7.70 -17.30 -11.39
CA GLY A 68 -8.69 -16.27 -11.65
C GLY A 68 -8.92 -15.31 -10.48
N VAL A 69 -7.96 -15.21 -9.55
CA VAL A 69 -8.00 -14.25 -8.44
C VAL A 69 -6.79 -13.36 -8.50
N GLY A 70 -7.01 -12.04 -8.45
CA GLY A 70 -5.98 -11.02 -8.27
C GLY A 70 -6.06 -10.41 -6.87
N LEU A 71 -5.00 -9.74 -6.45
CA LEU A 71 -4.95 -9.00 -5.20
C LEU A 71 -4.63 -7.53 -5.50
N ASP A 72 -5.56 -6.64 -5.16
CA ASP A 72 -5.37 -5.20 -5.24
C ASP A 72 -4.77 -4.69 -3.93
N ILE A 73 -3.57 -4.14 -3.99
CA ILE A 73 -2.94 -3.40 -2.89
C ILE A 73 -3.37 -1.94 -3.00
N ARG A 74 -3.92 -1.39 -1.93
CA ARG A 74 -4.48 -0.03 -1.93
C ARG A 74 -4.30 0.69 -0.60
N SER A 75 -4.53 1.99 -0.59
CA SER A 75 -4.55 2.81 0.62
C SER A 75 -5.65 2.35 1.57
N ARG A 76 -5.39 2.53 2.87
CA ARG A 76 -6.42 2.38 3.90
C ARG A 76 -7.27 3.64 3.97
N SER A 77 -8.59 3.50 4.18
CA SER A 77 -9.50 4.64 4.28
C SER A 77 -9.06 5.70 5.31
N GLY A 78 -8.52 5.25 6.45
CA GLY A 78 -8.02 6.17 7.48
C GLY A 78 -6.79 6.98 7.05
N PHE A 79 -6.02 6.51 6.04
CA PHE A 79 -4.91 7.30 5.48
C PHE A 79 -5.42 8.36 4.51
N THR A 80 -6.39 8.00 3.70
CA THR A 80 -7.04 8.94 2.77
C THR A 80 -7.75 10.07 3.52
N ASP A 81 -8.36 9.76 4.68
CA ASP A 81 -9.10 10.74 5.49
C ASP A 81 -8.18 11.62 6.37
N LYS A 82 -7.15 11.03 6.99
CA LYS A 82 -6.37 11.67 8.06
C LYS A 82 -4.88 11.81 7.78
N GLY A 83 -4.41 11.37 6.63
CA GLY A 83 -2.99 11.20 6.33
C GLY A 83 -2.41 9.91 6.94
N MET A 84 -1.29 9.48 6.40
CA MET A 84 -0.55 8.32 6.90
C MET A 84 0.19 8.65 8.20
N GLN A 85 0.12 7.74 9.18
CA GLN A 85 0.91 7.88 10.41
C GLN A 85 2.36 7.49 10.15
N VAL A 86 3.26 8.42 10.46
CA VAL A 86 4.71 8.26 10.32
C VAL A 86 5.43 8.92 11.49
N ASP A 87 6.72 8.68 11.61
CA ASP A 87 7.63 9.48 12.41
C ASP A 87 8.43 10.42 11.49
N VAL A 88 8.96 11.49 12.04
CA VAL A 88 9.91 12.41 11.41
C VAL A 88 11.27 12.17 12.04
N ALA A 89 12.30 11.97 11.22
CA ALA A 89 13.68 11.99 11.64
C ALA A 89 14.35 13.26 11.14
N PHE A 90 14.89 14.06 12.05
CA PHE A 90 15.64 15.28 11.74
C PHE A 90 17.10 14.93 11.52
N ILE A 91 17.64 15.34 10.39
CA ILE A 91 18.99 14.97 9.91
C ILE A 91 19.86 16.23 9.91
N GLY A 92 20.93 16.16 10.66
CA GLY A 92 21.93 17.22 10.73
C GLY A 92 23.10 16.98 9.79
N LYS A 93 24.17 17.70 10.02
CA LYS A 93 25.44 17.55 9.27
C LYS A 93 25.92 16.10 9.30
N ASN A 94 26.56 15.68 8.20
CA ASN A 94 27.12 14.33 8.02
C ASN A 94 26.07 13.20 8.11
N GLU A 95 24.86 13.47 7.64
CA GLU A 95 23.76 12.49 7.60
C GLU A 95 23.42 11.86 8.98
N THR A 96 23.70 12.56 10.07
CA THR A 96 23.42 12.10 11.43
C THR A 96 22.01 12.48 11.86
N GLN A 97 21.27 11.55 12.45
CA GLN A 97 19.98 11.87 13.06
C GLN A 97 20.21 12.67 14.35
N VAL A 98 19.69 13.88 14.40
CA VAL A 98 19.85 14.84 15.52
C VAL A 98 18.55 15.09 16.28
N GLY A 99 17.48 14.43 15.88
CA GLY A 99 16.20 14.56 16.54
C GLY A 99 15.10 13.71 15.89
N TYR A 100 13.93 13.75 16.48
CA TYR A 100 12.75 13.06 15.94
C TYR A 100 11.44 13.73 16.40
N MET A 101 10.38 13.45 15.64
CA MET A 101 9.00 13.65 16.12
C MET A 101 8.20 12.40 15.80
N THR A 102 7.58 11.79 16.80
CA THR A 102 6.79 10.56 16.61
C THR A 102 5.32 10.85 16.39
N ASN A 103 4.60 9.89 15.79
CA ASN A 103 3.14 9.92 15.65
C ASN A 103 2.60 11.16 14.96
N VAL A 104 3.18 11.55 13.83
CA VAL A 104 2.65 12.63 13.00
C VAL A 104 1.78 12.07 11.87
N ARG A 105 0.97 12.94 11.26
CA ARG A 105 0.21 12.66 10.03
C ARG A 105 0.86 13.37 8.86
N ALA A 106 1.15 12.65 7.81
CA ALA A 106 1.74 13.17 6.57
C ALA A 106 0.87 12.81 5.36
N ASP A 107 0.93 13.65 4.34
CA ASP A 107 0.20 13.46 3.08
C ASP A 107 0.96 12.45 2.20
N ILE A 108 0.63 11.18 2.43
CA ILE A 108 1.24 10.03 1.77
C ILE A 108 0.15 9.08 1.29
N ASP A 109 0.18 8.79 0.00
CA ASP A 109 -0.71 7.81 -0.60
C ASP A 109 -0.03 6.46 -0.76
N ILE A 110 -0.80 5.39 -0.54
CA ILE A 110 -0.48 4.07 -1.10
C ILE A 110 -1.20 3.97 -2.44
N CYS A 111 -0.41 3.92 -3.49
CA CYS A 111 -0.92 3.79 -4.85
C CYS A 111 -1.52 2.40 -5.07
N LEU A 112 -2.49 2.32 -5.98
CA LEU A 112 -3.02 1.02 -6.39
C LEU A 112 -1.91 0.19 -7.04
N GLY A 113 -1.68 -1.01 -6.50
CA GLY A 113 -0.84 -2.05 -7.06
C GLY A 113 -1.66 -3.31 -7.31
N LEU A 114 -1.34 -4.03 -8.38
CA LEU A 114 -1.98 -5.29 -8.73
C LEU A 114 -0.98 -6.42 -8.51
N VAL A 115 -1.43 -7.51 -7.89
CA VAL A 115 -0.69 -8.76 -7.77
C VAL A 115 -1.46 -9.81 -8.55
N ASP A 116 -0.82 -10.36 -9.57
CA ASP A 116 -1.41 -11.37 -10.45
C ASP A 116 -1.33 -12.77 -9.83
N GLU A 117 -2.15 -13.69 -10.34
CA GLU A 117 -2.24 -15.06 -9.80
C GLU A 117 -0.93 -15.83 -9.91
N ASP A 118 -0.10 -15.51 -10.90
CA ASP A 118 1.20 -16.17 -11.18
C ASP A 118 2.40 -15.40 -10.60
N TYR A 119 2.20 -14.24 -9.96
CA TYR A 119 3.27 -13.49 -9.31
C TYR A 119 3.78 -14.23 -8.07
N ARG A 120 5.10 -14.43 -7.95
CA ARG A 120 5.73 -15.19 -6.86
C ARG A 120 6.83 -14.45 -6.12
N ASP A 121 7.16 -13.23 -6.54
CA ASP A 121 8.16 -12.42 -5.85
C ASP A 121 7.56 -11.71 -4.63
N ASN A 122 8.35 -10.86 -3.98
CA ASN A 122 7.91 -10.14 -2.82
C ASN A 122 6.82 -9.12 -3.17
N VAL A 123 5.69 -9.20 -2.49
CA VAL A 123 4.63 -8.19 -2.58
C VAL A 123 5.14 -6.88 -2.01
N GLY A 124 4.85 -5.78 -2.66
CA GLY A 124 5.23 -4.43 -2.25
C GLY A 124 4.04 -3.47 -2.23
N ALA A 125 4.11 -2.49 -1.33
CA ALA A 125 3.19 -1.36 -1.31
C ALA A 125 3.83 -0.17 -2.00
N LEU A 126 3.31 0.24 -3.16
CA LEU A 126 3.74 1.43 -3.87
C LEU A 126 3.26 2.67 -3.13
N TYR A 127 4.13 3.65 -2.89
CA TYR A 127 3.75 4.86 -2.21
C TYR A 127 4.16 6.12 -2.97
N ARG A 128 3.50 7.23 -2.61
CA ARG A 128 3.86 8.58 -3.02
C ARG A 128 3.73 9.52 -1.83
N VAL A 129 4.79 10.23 -1.50
CA VAL A 129 4.79 11.38 -0.58
C VAL A 129 4.41 12.61 -1.39
N ASN A 130 3.22 13.15 -1.16
CA ASN A 130 2.67 14.27 -1.93
C ASN A 130 3.21 15.61 -1.43
N SER A 131 3.54 15.70 -0.15
CA SER A 131 4.01 16.91 0.50
C SER A 131 5.05 16.58 1.57
N ASP A 132 5.97 17.48 1.83
CA ASP A 132 6.89 17.43 2.96
C ASP A 132 6.21 17.87 4.28
N ARG A 133 5.00 18.42 4.24
CA ARG A 133 4.28 18.89 5.43
C ARG A 133 3.74 17.73 6.26
N TYR A 134 3.69 17.94 7.56
CA TYR A 134 3.11 17.00 8.50
C TYR A 134 2.38 17.72 9.63
N MET A 135 1.43 17.01 10.26
CA MET A 135 0.67 17.51 11.41
C MET A 135 0.96 16.65 12.63
N PRO A 136 1.46 17.23 13.75
CA PRO A 136 1.53 16.53 15.01
C PRO A 136 0.14 16.08 15.48
N THR A 137 0.10 14.96 16.18
CA THR A 137 -1.09 14.47 16.87
C THR A 137 -0.96 14.74 18.38
N LYS A 138 -2.03 14.49 19.14
CA LYS A 138 -1.99 14.60 20.61
C LYS A 138 -0.95 13.68 21.27
N ASP A 139 -0.57 12.61 20.60
CA ASP A 139 0.38 11.59 21.08
C ASP A 139 1.78 11.79 20.51
N SER A 140 2.01 12.87 19.78
CA SER A 140 3.34 13.18 19.22
C SER A 140 4.32 13.54 20.34
N LYS A 141 5.54 13.00 20.20
CA LYS A 141 6.67 13.34 21.06
C LYS A 141 7.76 13.94 20.22
N PHE A 142 8.31 15.06 20.63
CA PHE A 142 9.36 15.78 19.92
C PHE A 142 10.64 15.81 20.75
N LYS A 143 11.76 15.60 20.10
CA LYS A 143 13.11 15.78 20.66
C LYS A 143 14.02 16.30 19.56
N LEU A 144 14.80 17.32 19.86
CA LEU A 144 15.83 17.87 18.97
C LEU A 144 17.08 18.16 19.82
N ASP A 145 18.19 17.53 19.44
CA ASP A 145 19.44 17.60 20.18
C ASP A 145 20.39 18.68 19.63
N SER A 146 20.27 19.01 18.33
CA SER A 146 21.04 20.08 17.63
C SER A 146 20.33 20.53 16.37
N ASP A 147 20.89 21.53 15.68
CA ASP A 147 20.38 22.02 14.40
C ASP A 147 20.33 20.92 13.35
N TYR A 148 19.30 20.94 12.51
CA TYR A 148 19.12 20.00 11.42
C TYR A 148 19.16 20.73 10.07
N GLU A 149 19.54 20.00 9.01
CA GLU A 149 19.57 20.51 7.64
C GLU A 149 18.29 20.14 6.88
N TYR A 150 17.78 18.93 7.12
CA TYR A 150 16.52 18.46 6.54
C TYR A 150 15.88 17.38 7.43
N TYR A 151 14.72 16.91 7.06
CA TYR A 151 14.06 15.80 7.72
C TYR A 151 13.48 14.81 6.72
N VAL A 152 13.21 13.60 7.18
CA VAL A 152 12.60 12.53 6.40
C VAL A 152 11.46 11.87 7.16
N PHE A 153 10.53 11.28 6.43
CA PHE A 153 9.47 10.47 7.03
C PHE A 153 9.93 9.03 7.19
N VAL A 154 9.60 8.45 8.33
CA VAL A 154 9.92 7.07 8.69
C VAL A 154 8.64 6.32 9.01
N VAL A 155 8.34 5.28 8.25
CA VAL A 155 7.29 4.32 8.58
C VAL A 155 7.86 3.29 9.54
N LYS A 156 7.29 3.19 10.72
CA LYS A 156 7.78 2.27 11.75
C LYS A 156 7.34 0.84 11.49
N LYS A 157 8.22 -0.10 11.86
CA LYS A 157 7.91 -1.52 11.90
C LYS A 157 6.59 -1.78 12.63
N GLY A 158 5.74 -2.62 12.05
CA GLY A 158 4.44 -2.99 12.63
C GLY A 158 3.31 -1.99 12.33
N THR A 159 3.58 -0.87 11.65
CA THR A 159 2.52 0.02 11.14
C THR A 159 1.71 -0.70 10.07
N ARG A 160 0.36 -0.66 10.16
CA ARG A 160 -0.54 -1.12 9.09
C ARG A 160 -0.51 -0.12 7.96
N ILE A 161 0.15 -0.44 6.84
CA ILE A 161 0.47 0.52 5.78
C ILE A 161 -0.46 0.48 4.58
N CYS A 162 -1.02 -0.67 4.27
CA CYS A 162 -1.91 -0.83 3.11
C CYS A 162 -2.95 -1.91 3.37
N GLN A 163 -3.91 -2.00 2.47
CA GLN A 163 -4.93 -3.05 2.44
C GLN A 163 -4.83 -3.85 1.15
N GLY A 164 -5.10 -5.16 1.26
CA GLY A 164 -5.23 -6.05 0.11
C GLY A 164 -6.67 -6.52 -0.04
N ALA A 165 -7.26 -6.30 -1.21
CA ALA A 165 -8.58 -6.77 -1.56
C ALA A 165 -8.48 -7.82 -2.66
N PHE A 166 -8.99 -9.02 -2.39
CA PHE A 166 -9.06 -10.09 -3.39
C PHE A 166 -10.20 -9.80 -4.37
N ARG A 167 -9.94 -9.99 -5.65
CA ARG A 167 -10.95 -9.81 -6.71
C ARG A 167 -10.90 -10.95 -7.72
N LYS A 168 -12.04 -11.29 -8.30
CA LYS A 168 -12.06 -12.13 -9.49
C LYS A 168 -11.48 -11.38 -10.67
N VAL A 169 -10.68 -12.07 -11.46
CA VAL A 169 -10.09 -11.55 -12.70
C VAL A 169 -10.84 -12.15 -13.86
N GLU A 170 -11.43 -11.28 -14.68
CA GLU A 170 -12.04 -11.65 -15.94
C GLU A 170 -11.18 -11.04 -17.05
N ASN A 171 -10.58 -11.89 -17.88
CA ASN A 171 -9.75 -11.46 -18.99
C ASN A 171 -10.43 -11.91 -20.29
N PRO A 172 -11.44 -11.17 -20.79
CA PRO A 172 -12.09 -11.47 -22.03
C PRO A 172 -11.13 -11.26 -23.21
N ASP A 173 -11.24 -12.08 -24.24
CA ASP A 173 -10.49 -11.92 -25.48
C ASP A 173 -10.84 -10.58 -26.15
N CYS A 174 -9.82 -9.91 -26.67
CA CYS A 174 -9.99 -8.72 -27.46
C CYS A 174 -10.27 -9.12 -28.92
N ILE A 175 -11.44 -8.76 -29.42
CA ILE A 175 -11.84 -9.00 -30.82
C ILE A 175 -11.91 -7.65 -31.53
N LEU A 176 -11.21 -7.53 -32.65
CA LEU A 176 -11.32 -6.34 -33.51
C LEU A 176 -12.64 -6.41 -34.31
N GLY A 177 -13.44 -5.36 -34.20
CA GLY A 177 -14.73 -5.26 -34.88
C GLY A 177 -15.37 -3.89 -34.70
N GLU A 178 -16.54 -3.73 -35.27
CA GLU A 178 -17.36 -2.52 -35.08
C GLU A 178 -18.13 -2.61 -33.78
N LEU A 179 -18.31 -1.45 -33.10
CA LEU A 179 -19.07 -1.37 -31.85
C LEU A 179 -20.57 -1.41 -32.16
N ASN A 180 -21.33 -2.12 -31.32
CA ASN A 180 -22.78 -1.99 -31.31
C ASN A 180 -23.16 -0.64 -30.67
N MET A 181 -23.75 0.24 -31.46
CA MET A 181 -24.13 1.60 -31.07
C MET A 181 -25.57 1.71 -30.56
N GLU A 182 -26.36 0.65 -30.56
CA GLU A 182 -27.78 0.68 -30.13
C GLU A 182 -27.95 1.15 -28.68
N ASN A 183 -27.03 0.77 -27.81
CA ASN A 183 -27.03 1.13 -26.39
C ASN A 183 -26.05 2.25 -26.06
N ASN A 184 -25.58 3.01 -27.04
CA ASN A 184 -24.67 4.11 -26.79
C ASN A 184 -25.43 5.28 -26.12
N ARG A 185 -25.16 5.52 -24.84
CA ARG A 185 -25.76 6.68 -24.12
C ARG A 185 -25.26 8.05 -24.62
N GLY A 186 -24.25 8.09 -25.48
CA GLY A 186 -23.57 9.32 -25.87
C GLY A 186 -22.89 10.03 -24.69
N GLY A 187 -22.13 11.06 -25.00
CA GLY A 187 -21.44 11.86 -24.00
C GLY A 187 -20.23 11.16 -23.34
N GLY A 188 -19.35 11.95 -22.83
CA GLY A 188 -18.15 11.52 -22.10
C GLY A 188 -17.80 12.59 -21.07
N TYR A 189 -16.57 12.66 -20.69
CA TYR A 189 -15.97 13.54 -19.68
C TYR A 189 -16.77 14.84 -19.39
N GLY A 190 -17.42 14.88 -18.22
CA GLY A 190 -18.16 16.07 -17.76
C GLY A 190 -19.61 16.22 -18.27
N HIS A 191 -20.14 15.32 -19.11
CA HIS A 191 -21.54 15.38 -19.61
C HIS A 191 -22.59 15.05 -18.55
N GLY A 192 -22.19 14.50 -17.39
CA GLY A 192 -23.12 14.13 -16.33
C GLY A 192 -23.67 15.29 -15.52
N GLY A 193 -23.15 16.52 -15.68
CA GLY A 193 -23.53 17.68 -14.91
C GLY A 193 -23.42 17.48 -13.40
N THR A 194 -22.97 18.48 -12.67
CA THR A 194 -23.25 18.59 -11.23
C THR A 194 -24.61 19.22 -11.10
N LYS A 195 -25.64 18.44 -10.75
CA LYS A 195 -26.89 18.98 -10.20
C LYS A 195 -26.71 19.13 -8.71
#